data_0a128a6e7ad70b41516eecb2c9668c8a
#
_entry.id   0a128a6e7ad70b41516eecb2c9668c8a
#
_cell.length_a   1.000
_cell.length_b   1.000
_cell.length_c   1.000
_cell.angle_alpha   90.00
_cell.angle_beta   90.00
_cell.angle_gamma   90.00
#
_symmetry.space_group_name_H-M   'P 1'
#
loop_
_entity.id
_entity.type
_entity.pdbx_description
1 polymer ?
#
loop_
_entity_poly.entity_id
_entity_poly.type
_entity_poly.pdbx_seq_one_letter_code
_entity_poly.pdbx_strand_id
1 'polypeptide(L)'
;MSATTASDATSSKGGDTVSPLKIVILGVGNLLLSDEGIGVHVANELIKRQLPPGVKVIEGGTDGFRLLNVITEADRLIVIDAVKGGGTPGSIYRFDIDEVKNCPSGFKTSVHQIGILEVINLSGLIGKTPRTTVIGIEPKSLEMSMELSPEVKAKIPRIIELVMEELKY
;
A
#
# COMPACT_ATOMS: atom_id res chain seq x y z
N MET A 1 28.82 46.45 49.17
CA MET A 1 27.51 46.57 48.48
C MET A 1 27.63 45.84 47.17
N SER A 2 27.23 44.62 47.15
CA SER A 2 27.34 43.75 45.97
C SER A 2 26.00 43.09 45.72
N ALA A 3 25.42 43.38 44.58
CA ALA A 3 24.20 42.71 44.10
C ALA A 3 24.59 41.57 43.20
N THR A 4 24.25 40.38 43.62
CA THR A 4 24.44 39.16 42.85
C THR A 4 23.14 38.90 42.07
N THR A 5 23.25 38.95 40.75
CA THR A 5 22.15 38.55 39.85
C THR A 5 22.25 37.05 39.53
N ALA A 6 21.27 36.29 39.94
CA ALA A 6 21.11 34.89 39.56
C ALA A 6 20.56 34.85 38.13
N SER A 7 21.26 34.17 37.23
CA SER A 7 20.77 33.85 35.89
C SER A 7 19.96 32.60 35.95
N ASP A 8 18.69 32.74 35.66
CA ASP A 8 17.73 31.65 35.53
C ASP A 8 17.90 30.97 34.17
N ALA A 9 18.47 29.77 34.15
CA ALA A 9 18.60 28.95 32.95
C ALA A 9 17.35 28.13 32.76
N THR A 10 16.40 28.66 32.00
CA THR A 10 15.25 27.89 31.53
C THR A 10 15.71 26.88 30.48
N SER A 11 15.86 25.63 30.93
CA SER A 11 16.01 24.46 30.05
C SER A 11 14.71 24.21 29.32
N SER A 12 14.65 24.63 28.06
CA SER A 12 13.58 24.21 27.15
C SER A 12 13.78 22.74 26.79
N LYS A 13 12.97 21.88 27.38
CA LYS A 13 12.81 20.50 26.94
C LYS A 13 12.25 20.54 25.50
N GLY A 14 13.09 20.28 24.52
CA GLY A 14 12.67 19.96 23.16
C GLY A 14 11.78 18.72 23.22
N GLY A 15 10.50 18.91 23.01
CA GLY A 15 9.59 17.78 22.79
C GLY A 15 10.00 17.13 21.46
N ASP A 16 10.43 15.88 21.50
CA ASP A 16 10.60 15.05 20.32
C ASP A 16 9.23 14.93 19.65
N THR A 17 8.97 15.76 18.65
CA THR A 17 7.83 15.61 17.77
C THR A 17 8.12 14.39 16.89
N VAL A 18 7.66 13.21 17.32
CA VAL A 18 7.68 12.00 16.51
C VAL A 18 6.91 12.30 15.23
N SER A 19 7.60 12.31 14.11
CA SER A 19 6.96 12.50 12.81
C SER A 19 5.90 11.40 12.61
N PRO A 20 4.71 11.71 12.08
CA PRO A 20 3.69 10.71 11.86
C PRO A 20 4.20 9.63 10.91
N LEU A 21 3.81 8.38 11.19
CA LEU A 21 4.15 7.21 10.36
C LEU A 21 3.72 7.46 8.91
N LYS A 22 4.64 7.31 7.97
CA LYS A 22 4.36 7.46 6.53
C LYS A 22 3.80 6.16 5.98
N ILE A 23 2.50 6.13 5.71
CA ILE A 23 1.80 4.97 5.13
C ILE A 23 1.44 5.28 3.69
N VAL A 24 1.83 4.40 2.78
CA VAL A 24 1.45 4.49 1.37
C VAL A 24 0.47 3.37 1.05
N ILE A 25 -0.67 3.73 0.49
CA ILE A 25 -1.64 2.80 -0.11
C ILE A 25 -1.45 2.87 -1.61
N LEU A 26 -1.14 1.74 -2.22
CA LEU A 26 -0.79 1.64 -3.62
C LEU A 26 -1.79 0.74 -4.34
N GLY A 27 -2.60 1.30 -5.22
CA GLY A 27 -3.45 0.54 -6.14
C GLY A 27 -2.71 0.20 -7.42
N VAL A 28 -2.46 -1.07 -7.66
CA VAL A 28 -1.74 -1.58 -8.83
C VAL A 28 -2.71 -2.25 -9.80
N GLY A 29 -2.39 -2.25 -11.07
CA GLY A 29 -3.12 -2.98 -12.08
C GLY A 29 -3.33 -2.20 -13.37
N ASN A 30 -3.91 -2.88 -14.37
CA ASN A 30 -4.18 -2.33 -15.68
C ASN A 30 -5.69 -2.10 -15.86
N LEU A 31 -6.11 -0.83 -15.94
CA LEU A 31 -7.51 -0.45 -16.15
C LEU A 31 -8.11 -0.95 -17.47
N LEU A 32 -7.28 -1.34 -18.43
CA LEU A 32 -7.75 -1.83 -19.74
C LEU A 32 -8.06 -3.33 -19.75
N LEU A 33 -7.74 -4.05 -18.67
CA LEU A 33 -7.87 -5.50 -18.57
C LEU A 33 -8.85 -5.94 -17.47
N SER A 34 -10.05 -5.34 -17.48
CA SER A 34 -11.16 -5.70 -16.58
C SER A 34 -10.71 -5.77 -15.11
N ASP A 35 -10.81 -6.92 -14.45
CA ASP A 35 -10.55 -7.09 -13.01
C ASP A 35 -9.08 -6.86 -12.61
N GLU A 36 -8.14 -6.85 -13.57
CA GLU A 36 -6.76 -6.48 -13.30
C GLU A 36 -6.63 -5.02 -12.85
N GLY A 37 -7.61 -4.17 -13.18
CA GLY A 37 -7.68 -2.78 -12.73
C GLY A 37 -8.21 -2.57 -11.32
N ILE A 38 -8.57 -3.62 -10.57
CA ILE A 38 -9.24 -3.48 -9.25
C ILE A 38 -8.46 -2.60 -8.28
N GLY A 39 -7.13 -2.76 -8.20
CA GLY A 39 -6.30 -1.96 -7.31
C GLY A 39 -6.40 -0.46 -7.60
N VAL A 40 -6.40 -0.09 -8.88
CA VAL A 40 -6.55 1.30 -9.32
C VAL A 40 -7.96 1.83 -9.04
N HIS A 41 -9.00 1.03 -9.26
CA HIS A 41 -10.38 1.41 -8.92
C HIS A 41 -10.53 1.69 -7.42
N VAL A 42 -9.97 0.84 -6.56
CA VAL A 42 -10.01 1.03 -5.10
C VAL A 42 -9.21 2.27 -4.68
N ALA A 43 -8.02 2.48 -5.25
CA ALA A 43 -7.21 3.67 -4.98
C ALA A 43 -7.99 4.95 -5.33
N ASN A 44 -8.69 4.99 -6.46
CA ASN A 44 -9.51 6.11 -6.88
C ASN A 44 -10.68 6.40 -5.92
N GLU A 45 -11.28 5.36 -5.32
CA GLU A 45 -12.30 5.54 -4.28
C GLU A 45 -11.71 6.04 -2.95
N LEU A 46 -10.51 5.57 -2.59
CA LEU A 46 -9.82 6.00 -1.37
C LEU A 46 -9.33 7.45 -1.44
N ILE A 47 -8.88 7.93 -2.60
CA ILE A 47 -8.46 9.32 -2.82
C ILE A 47 -9.58 10.32 -2.51
N LYS A 48 -10.83 9.93 -2.72
CA LYS A 48 -12.00 10.78 -2.43
C LYS A 48 -12.36 10.85 -0.94
N ARG A 49 -11.70 10.04 -0.10
CA ARG A 49 -12.00 9.93 1.34
C ARG A 49 -11.06 10.77 2.19
N GLN A 50 -11.54 11.16 3.36
CA GLN A 50 -10.68 11.74 4.39
C GLN A 50 -9.91 10.62 5.07
N LEU A 51 -8.58 10.64 4.95
CA LEU A 51 -7.67 9.66 5.53
C LEU A 51 -6.88 10.27 6.70
N PRO A 52 -6.36 9.43 7.61
CA PRO A 52 -5.51 9.91 8.70
C PRO A 52 -4.27 10.66 8.21
N PRO A 53 -3.72 11.58 9.01
CA PRO A 53 -2.44 12.23 8.70
C PRO A 53 -1.32 11.20 8.47
N GLY A 54 -0.46 11.47 7.49
CA GLY A 54 0.64 10.58 7.13
C GLY A 54 0.28 9.47 6.15
N VAL A 55 -1.00 9.30 5.80
CA VAL A 55 -1.46 8.35 4.80
C VAL A 55 -1.53 8.99 3.42
N LYS A 56 -0.90 8.35 2.43
CA LYS A 56 -0.95 8.75 1.02
C LYS A 56 -1.50 7.62 0.17
N VAL A 57 -2.44 7.92 -0.71
CA VAL A 57 -2.95 6.98 -1.71
C VAL A 57 -2.35 7.30 -3.06
N ILE A 58 -1.91 6.27 -3.77
CA ILE A 58 -1.28 6.38 -5.09
C ILE A 58 -1.93 5.39 -6.04
N GLU A 59 -2.30 5.90 -7.19
CA GLU A 59 -2.64 5.11 -8.35
C GLU A 59 -1.33 4.68 -9.02
N GLY A 60 -0.95 3.43 -8.82
CA GLY A 60 0.34 2.89 -9.27
C GLY A 60 0.33 2.42 -10.71
N GLY A 61 -0.82 2.09 -11.26
CA GLY A 61 -0.93 1.54 -12.62
C GLY A 61 -0.07 0.30 -12.80
N THR A 62 0.71 0.28 -13.89
CA THR A 62 1.58 -0.85 -14.27
C THR A 62 3.08 -0.53 -14.19
N ASP A 63 3.45 0.71 -13.86
CA ASP A 63 4.85 1.17 -13.85
C ASP A 63 5.40 1.28 -12.42
N GLY A 64 5.90 0.17 -11.91
CA GLY A 64 6.45 0.07 -10.56
C GLY A 64 7.69 0.95 -10.33
N PHE A 65 8.55 1.16 -11.33
CA PHE A 65 9.78 1.94 -11.16
C PHE A 65 9.52 3.42 -10.85
N ARG A 66 8.44 4.00 -11.37
CA ARG A 66 8.02 5.37 -11.03
C ARG A 66 7.69 5.54 -9.55
N LEU A 67 7.39 4.44 -8.88
CA LEU A 67 6.98 4.41 -7.47
C LEU A 67 8.15 4.24 -6.52
N LEU A 68 9.36 3.98 -7.02
CA LEU A 68 10.52 3.64 -6.20
C LEU A 68 10.78 4.69 -5.10
N ASN A 69 10.78 5.98 -5.43
CA ASN A 69 11.02 7.06 -4.47
C ASN A 69 9.96 7.09 -3.37
N VAL A 70 8.70 6.87 -3.74
CA VAL A 70 7.58 6.87 -2.78
C VAL A 70 7.65 5.66 -1.86
N ILE A 71 8.03 4.50 -2.41
CA ILE A 71 8.18 3.24 -1.66
C ILE A 71 9.34 3.35 -0.67
N THR A 72 10.48 3.92 -1.08
CA THR A 72 11.66 4.11 -0.19
C THR A 72 11.40 5.06 0.97
N GLU A 73 10.50 6.02 0.81
CA GLU A 73 10.13 6.96 1.88
C GLU A 73 9.06 6.44 2.83
N ALA A 74 8.36 5.37 2.45
CA ALA A 74 7.28 4.80 3.25
C ALA A 74 7.81 3.99 4.44
N ASP A 75 7.13 4.08 5.57
CA ASP A 75 7.32 3.18 6.72
C ASP A 75 6.50 1.90 6.53
N ARG A 76 5.29 2.06 6.00
CA ARG A 76 4.38 0.97 5.65
C ARG A 76 3.82 1.15 4.25
N LEU A 77 3.66 0.02 3.57
CA LEU A 77 3.06 -0.06 2.23
C LEU A 77 1.88 -1.02 2.26
N ILE A 78 0.74 -0.59 1.76
CA ILE A 78 -0.44 -1.43 1.55
C ILE A 78 -0.64 -1.50 0.04
N VAL A 79 -0.45 -2.67 -0.54
CA VAL A 79 -0.63 -2.91 -1.99
C VAL A 79 -1.99 -3.54 -2.23
N ILE A 80 -2.73 -3.02 -3.20
CA ILE A 80 -4.01 -3.57 -3.65
C ILE A 80 -3.86 -3.97 -5.11
N ASP A 81 -4.11 -5.24 -5.42
CA ASP A 81 -3.89 -5.80 -6.76
C ASP A 81 -4.80 -7.00 -7.04
N ALA A 82 -4.95 -7.36 -8.30
CA ALA A 82 -5.56 -8.62 -8.70
C ALA A 82 -4.57 -9.78 -8.46
N VAL A 83 -5.02 -10.83 -7.78
CA VAL A 83 -4.19 -11.98 -7.40
C VAL A 83 -4.89 -13.27 -7.74
N LYS A 84 -4.22 -14.12 -8.52
CA LYS A 84 -4.69 -15.48 -8.81
C LYS A 84 -4.23 -16.43 -7.70
N GLY A 85 -5.07 -16.60 -6.69
CA GLY A 85 -4.85 -17.51 -5.56
C GLY A 85 -5.57 -18.86 -5.71
N GLY A 86 -6.34 -19.04 -6.78
CA GLY A 86 -7.13 -20.26 -7.05
C GLY A 86 -8.49 -20.32 -6.33
N GLY A 87 -8.91 -19.20 -5.74
CA GLY A 87 -10.23 -19.08 -5.13
C GLY A 87 -11.33 -18.76 -6.14
N THR A 88 -12.55 -18.54 -5.63
CA THR A 88 -13.66 -18.07 -6.46
C THR A 88 -13.45 -16.58 -6.79
N PRO A 89 -13.94 -16.11 -7.97
CA PRO A 89 -13.89 -14.69 -8.33
C PRO A 89 -14.42 -13.78 -7.22
N GLY A 90 -13.65 -12.73 -6.89
CA GLY A 90 -13.97 -11.83 -5.80
C GLY A 90 -13.50 -12.29 -4.41
N SER A 91 -12.84 -13.45 -4.28
CA SER A 91 -12.14 -13.83 -3.05
C SER A 91 -11.08 -12.80 -2.72
N ILE A 92 -10.97 -12.44 -1.43
CA ILE A 92 -10.00 -11.46 -0.95
C ILE A 92 -8.92 -12.19 -0.17
N TYR A 93 -7.68 -11.91 -0.49
CA TYR A 93 -6.49 -12.42 0.17
C TYR A 93 -5.79 -11.28 0.91
N ARG A 94 -5.33 -11.55 2.13
CA ARG A 94 -4.50 -10.62 2.90
C ARG A 94 -3.27 -11.35 3.41
N PHE A 95 -2.09 -10.86 3.07
CA PHE A 95 -0.83 -11.45 3.49
C PHE A 95 0.29 -10.41 3.55
N ASP A 96 1.27 -10.64 4.40
CA ASP A 96 2.51 -9.87 4.40
C ASP A 96 3.44 -10.38 3.29
N ILE A 97 4.14 -9.47 2.62
CA ILE A 97 4.96 -9.82 1.45
C ILE A 97 6.09 -10.80 1.79
N ASP A 98 6.58 -10.77 3.03
CA ASP A 98 7.63 -11.68 3.48
C ASP A 98 7.13 -13.14 3.63
N GLU A 99 5.83 -13.34 3.82
CA GLU A 99 5.22 -14.68 3.83
C GLU A 99 5.29 -15.33 2.45
N VAL A 100 5.15 -14.54 1.38
CA VAL A 100 5.19 -15.02 -0.01
C VAL A 100 6.60 -15.37 -0.46
N LYS A 101 7.60 -14.63 -0.02
CA LYS A 101 9.02 -14.92 -0.33
C LYS A 101 9.45 -16.31 0.14
N ASN A 102 8.80 -16.84 1.15
CA ASN A 102 9.10 -18.15 1.76
C ASN A 102 8.16 -19.27 1.28
N CYS A 103 7.19 -19.00 0.41
CA CYS A 103 6.23 -19.99 -0.10
C CYS A 103 6.68 -20.57 -1.45
N PRO A 104 7.07 -21.86 -1.53
CA PRO A 104 7.71 -22.42 -2.74
C PRO A 104 6.81 -22.58 -3.98
N SER A 105 5.47 -22.47 -3.91
CA SER A 105 4.66 -22.84 -5.10
C SER A 105 3.14 -22.59 -5.01
N GLY A 106 2.63 -21.52 -4.43
CA GLY A 106 1.16 -21.38 -4.29
C GLY A 106 0.51 -20.18 -5.01
N PHE A 107 1.13 -19.04 -5.01
CA PHE A 107 0.56 -17.86 -5.65
C PHE A 107 1.20 -17.64 -7.02
N LYS A 108 0.43 -17.88 -8.09
CA LYS A 108 0.81 -17.39 -9.41
C LYS A 108 0.53 -15.89 -9.41
N THR A 109 1.56 -15.15 -9.07
CA THR A 109 1.57 -13.69 -9.11
C THR A 109 1.22 -13.20 -10.52
N SER A 110 0.37 -12.18 -10.62
CA SER A 110 0.17 -11.46 -11.87
C SER A 110 1.54 -10.89 -12.32
N VAL A 111 1.68 -10.64 -13.62
CA VAL A 111 2.91 -10.04 -14.19
C VAL A 111 3.29 -8.75 -13.46
N HIS A 112 2.30 -8.00 -12.94
CA HIS A 112 2.50 -6.75 -12.20
C HIS A 112 3.05 -6.94 -10.79
N GLN A 113 2.73 -8.06 -10.13
CA GLN A 113 3.27 -8.36 -8.80
C GLN A 113 4.78 -8.62 -8.83
N ILE A 114 5.31 -9.20 -9.92
CA ILE A 114 6.76 -9.34 -10.09
C ILE A 114 7.40 -7.96 -10.08
N GLY A 115 6.87 -7.01 -10.84
CA GLY A 115 7.39 -5.63 -10.88
C GLY A 115 7.35 -4.94 -9.51
N ILE A 116 6.29 -5.07 -8.75
CA ILE A 116 6.19 -4.49 -7.39
C ILE A 116 7.14 -5.17 -6.41
N LEU A 117 7.28 -6.49 -6.45
CA LEU A 117 8.24 -7.23 -5.62
C LEU A 117 9.68 -6.79 -5.91
N GLU A 118 10.02 -6.63 -7.19
CA GLU A 118 11.34 -6.15 -7.62
C GLU A 118 11.60 -4.73 -7.11
N VAL A 119 10.62 -3.83 -7.22
CA VAL A 119 10.74 -2.46 -6.74
C VAL A 119 10.89 -2.40 -5.21
N ILE A 120 10.14 -3.22 -4.46
CA ILE A 120 10.27 -3.33 -3.00
C ILE A 120 11.65 -3.87 -2.62
N ASN A 121 12.17 -4.88 -3.33
CA ASN A 121 13.51 -5.39 -3.08
C ASN A 121 14.58 -4.34 -3.41
N LEU A 122 14.43 -3.63 -4.52
CA LEU A 122 15.34 -2.56 -4.91
C LEU A 122 15.33 -1.40 -3.91
N SER A 123 14.17 -1.07 -3.34
CA SER A 123 14.06 -0.04 -2.30
C SER A 123 14.94 -0.35 -1.08
N GLY A 124 15.04 -1.63 -0.72
CA GLY A 124 15.91 -2.10 0.35
C GLY A 124 17.42 -1.94 0.05
N LEU A 125 17.82 -1.93 -1.21
CA LEU A 125 19.22 -1.73 -1.61
C LEU A 125 19.64 -0.25 -1.58
N ILE A 126 18.70 0.66 -1.82
CA ILE A 126 19.00 2.11 -1.91
C ILE A 126 18.54 2.90 -0.68
N GLY A 127 17.81 2.29 0.23
CA GLY A 127 17.27 2.97 1.40
C GLY A 127 16.58 2.02 2.35
N LYS A 128 15.27 2.15 2.48
CA LYS A 128 14.44 1.42 3.44
C LYS A 128 13.43 0.51 2.73
N THR A 129 13.31 -0.72 3.21
CA THR A 129 12.22 -1.61 2.80
C THR A 129 11.01 -1.36 3.70
N PRO A 130 9.88 -0.87 3.18
CA PRO A 130 8.68 -0.68 3.99
C PRO A 130 8.08 -2.03 4.40
N ARG A 131 7.50 -2.09 5.60
CA ARG A 131 6.63 -3.23 5.95
C ARG A 131 5.44 -3.25 4.98
N THR A 132 5.29 -4.34 4.24
CA THR A 132 4.33 -4.39 3.13
C THR A 132 3.27 -5.46 3.36
N THR A 133 2.01 -5.02 3.37
CA THR A 133 0.81 -5.88 3.36
C THR A 133 0.18 -5.84 1.98
N VAL A 134 -0.18 -6.98 1.44
CA VAL A 134 -0.89 -7.11 0.16
C VAL A 134 -2.34 -7.48 0.42
N ILE A 135 -3.25 -6.77 -0.23
CA ILE A 135 -4.67 -7.11 -0.32
C ILE A 135 -4.93 -7.50 -1.76
N GLY A 136 -5.00 -8.80 -2.00
CA GLY A 136 -5.21 -9.40 -3.30
C GLY A 136 -6.68 -9.74 -3.54
N ILE A 137 -7.14 -9.61 -4.77
CA ILE A 137 -8.50 -9.95 -5.16
C ILE A 137 -8.46 -10.95 -6.32
N GLU A 138 -9.14 -12.09 -6.17
CA GLU A 138 -9.27 -13.08 -7.23
C GLU A 138 -10.04 -12.52 -8.41
N PRO A 139 -9.45 -12.38 -9.60
CA PRO A 139 -10.12 -11.87 -10.78
C PRO A 139 -11.05 -12.94 -11.38
N LYS A 140 -12.13 -12.50 -12.02
CA LYS A 140 -12.98 -13.31 -12.87
C LYS A 140 -12.55 -13.23 -14.33
N SER A 141 -12.29 -12.00 -14.81
CA SER A 141 -11.94 -11.72 -16.19
C SER A 141 -10.71 -10.82 -16.28
N LEU A 142 -9.83 -11.12 -17.22
CA LEU A 142 -8.69 -10.31 -17.62
C LEU A 142 -8.80 -9.92 -19.10
N GLU A 143 -10.00 -9.96 -19.64
CA GLU A 143 -10.28 -9.55 -21.01
C GLU A 143 -10.18 -8.02 -21.16
N MET A 144 -10.00 -7.57 -22.37
CA MET A 144 -9.93 -6.12 -22.66
C MET A 144 -11.28 -5.46 -22.36
N SER A 145 -11.34 -4.73 -21.26
CA SER A 145 -12.50 -3.97 -20.80
C SER A 145 -12.05 -3.03 -19.70
N MET A 146 -12.66 -1.84 -19.63
CA MET A 146 -12.46 -0.91 -18.51
C MET A 146 -13.42 -1.19 -17.33
N GLU A 147 -14.37 -2.11 -17.51
CA GLU A 147 -15.36 -2.46 -16.49
C GLU A 147 -14.88 -3.66 -15.69
N LEU A 148 -15.04 -3.58 -14.37
CA LEU A 148 -14.86 -4.72 -13.47
C LEU A 148 -16.02 -5.71 -13.63
N SER A 149 -15.74 -7.00 -13.47
CA SER A 149 -16.81 -7.98 -13.32
C SER A 149 -17.70 -7.68 -12.12
N PRO A 150 -19.00 -8.02 -12.15
CA PRO A 150 -19.92 -7.75 -11.03
C PRO A 150 -19.44 -8.34 -9.70
N GLU A 151 -18.84 -9.53 -9.73
CA GLU A 151 -18.33 -10.22 -8.55
C GLU A 151 -17.19 -9.47 -7.88
N VAL A 152 -16.26 -8.93 -8.67
CA VAL A 152 -15.12 -8.16 -8.18
C VAL A 152 -15.56 -6.75 -7.78
N LYS A 153 -16.38 -6.09 -8.58
CA LYS A 153 -16.92 -4.75 -8.29
C LYS A 153 -17.67 -4.71 -6.95
N ALA A 154 -18.45 -5.74 -6.65
CA ALA A 154 -19.18 -5.86 -5.39
C ALA A 154 -18.27 -5.94 -4.16
N LYS A 155 -16.98 -6.23 -4.32
CA LYS A 155 -16.01 -6.35 -3.21
C LYS A 155 -15.32 -5.03 -2.84
N ILE A 156 -15.44 -4.00 -3.66
CA ILE A 156 -14.79 -2.69 -3.40
C ILE A 156 -15.08 -2.17 -1.98
N PRO A 157 -16.31 -2.15 -1.46
CA PRO A 157 -16.57 -1.69 -0.10
C PRO A 157 -15.79 -2.49 0.95
N ARG A 158 -15.76 -3.83 0.83
CA ARG A 158 -15.05 -4.68 1.79
C ARG A 158 -13.53 -4.51 1.71
N ILE A 159 -12.98 -4.31 0.51
CA ILE A 159 -11.56 -4.01 0.33
C ILE A 159 -11.19 -2.70 1.04
N ILE A 160 -12.01 -1.67 0.88
CA ILE A 160 -11.82 -0.38 1.54
C ILE A 160 -11.86 -0.54 3.07
N GLU A 161 -12.80 -1.31 3.61
CA GLU A 161 -12.86 -1.62 5.05
C GLU A 161 -11.56 -2.27 5.53
N LEU A 162 -11.06 -3.27 4.82
CA LEU A 162 -9.79 -3.93 5.15
C LEU A 162 -8.60 -2.97 5.13
N VAL A 163 -8.53 -2.10 4.13
CA VAL A 163 -7.50 -1.04 4.09
C VAL A 163 -7.60 -0.13 5.30
N MET A 164 -8.81 0.29 5.67
CA MET A 164 -9.02 1.15 6.85
C MET A 164 -8.71 0.42 8.17
N GLU A 165 -8.93 -0.88 8.24
CA GLU A 165 -8.50 -1.71 9.37
C GLU A 165 -6.98 -1.74 9.49
N GLU A 166 -6.25 -1.89 8.37
CA GLU A 166 -4.78 -1.84 8.35
C GLU A 166 -4.20 -0.50 8.84
N LEU A 167 -4.91 0.59 8.67
CA LEU A 167 -4.44 1.91 9.13
C LEU A 167 -4.51 2.10 10.66
N LYS A 168 -5.17 1.19 11.38
CA LYS A 168 -5.32 1.27 12.85
C LYS A 168 -4.13 0.65 13.59
N TYR A 169 -3.27 -0.09 12.91
CA TYR A 169 -2.09 -0.80 13.45
C TYR A 169 -0.81 -0.25 12.84
#